data_ac18dbb162d63016f9a2a957a5d01c4a
#
_entry.id   ac18dbb162d63016f9a2a957a5d01c4a
#
_cell.length_a   1.000
_cell.length_b   1.000
_cell.length_c   1.000
_cell.angle_alpha   90.00
_cell.angle_beta   90.00
_cell.angle_gamma   90.00
#
_symmetry.space_group_name_H-M   'P 1'
#
loop_
_entity.id
_entity.type
_entity.pdbx_description
1 polymer ?
#
loop_
_entity_poly.entity_id
_entity_poly.type
_entity_poly.pdbx_seq_one_letter_code
_entity_poly.pdbx_strand_id
1 'polypeptide(L)'
;LWIEKGELFYVSFPDCYFLLHLTNSVNNLFFITTTSQQLAENLKAFLPIFAEQMVVDIVGDAKIVDLKDVFVEQGFSVYEQLYRMNRIGTLEFKEIDTPNVCFAEDVDAQVVLDMLHSYFDPLSEQLPSYEEILYFISQKSVLVYKEAGKVYGFVIFELNGQTLYLRYWFVLPEYRDLKIGSRLFNEFMRAGHATKRQLFWVIASNENAIKRYRHYGFEVERLYDYVLIRNK
;
A
#
# COMPACT_ATOMS: atom_id res chain seq x y z
N LEU A 1 15.72 -9.70 1.57
CA LEU A 1 16.00 -8.37 2.14
C LEU A 1 15.76 -8.36 3.66
N TRP A 2 14.54 -8.60 4.16
CA TRP A 2 14.20 -8.56 5.59
C TRP A 2 14.95 -9.63 6.43
N ILE A 3 15.10 -10.84 5.89
CA ILE A 3 15.87 -11.94 6.55
C ILE A 3 17.34 -11.54 6.70
N GLU A 4 17.94 -10.96 5.66
CA GLU A 4 19.34 -10.55 5.66
C GLU A 4 19.62 -9.40 6.64
N LYS A 5 18.63 -8.54 6.87
CA LYS A 5 18.70 -7.44 7.85
C LYS A 5 18.39 -7.89 9.28
N GLY A 6 17.94 -9.12 9.51
CA GLY A 6 17.51 -9.60 10.82
C GLY A 6 16.23 -8.94 11.33
N GLU A 7 15.41 -8.39 10.42
CA GLU A 7 14.15 -7.71 10.71
C GLU A 7 12.96 -8.68 10.80
N LEU A 8 13.18 -9.97 10.52
CA LEU A 8 12.11 -10.96 10.51
C LEU A 8 12.22 -11.89 11.73
N PHE A 9 11.17 -11.93 12.53
CA PHE A 9 10.99 -12.86 13.63
C PHE A 9 9.81 -13.79 13.34
N TYR A 10 9.92 -15.08 13.67
CA TYR A 10 8.82 -16.02 13.47
C TYR A 10 8.61 -16.93 14.67
N VAL A 11 7.36 -17.33 14.86
CA VAL A 11 6.95 -18.34 15.84
C VAL A 11 6.06 -19.36 15.16
N SER A 12 6.33 -20.64 15.36
CA SER A 12 5.52 -21.74 14.83
C SER A 12 4.76 -22.45 15.93
N PHE A 13 3.49 -22.69 15.70
CA PHE A 13 2.61 -23.54 16.48
C PHE A 13 2.07 -24.67 15.59
N PRO A 14 1.49 -25.74 16.15
CA PRO A 14 0.75 -26.69 15.33
C PRO A 14 -0.31 -25.98 14.47
N ASP A 15 -0.23 -26.17 13.15
CA ASP A 15 -1.16 -25.62 12.16
C ASP A 15 -1.30 -24.07 12.14
N CYS A 16 -0.34 -23.36 12.75
CA CYS A 16 -0.33 -21.89 12.73
C CYS A 16 1.12 -21.35 12.78
N TYR A 17 1.39 -20.35 11.93
CA TYR A 17 2.66 -19.65 11.88
C TYR A 17 2.41 -18.16 12.00
N PHE A 18 3.20 -17.49 12.83
CA PHE A 18 3.24 -16.03 12.94
C PHE A 18 4.61 -15.52 12.49
N LEU A 19 4.60 -14.51 11.63
CA LEU A 19 5.79 -13.80 11.21
C LEU A 19 5.64 -12.32 11.59
N LEU A 20 6.67 -11.76 12.19
CA LEU A 20 6.75 -10.35 12.52
C LEU A 20 7.86 -9.73 11.69
N HIS A 21 7.51 -8.70 10.93
CA HIS A 21 8.48 -7.80 10.34
C HIS A 21 8.67 -6.62 11.31
N LEU A 22 9.82 -6.59 11.94
CA LEU A 22 10.18 -5.61 12.96
C LEU A 22 10.87 -4.43 12.30
N THR A 23 10.25 -3.26 12.39
CA THR A 23 10.85 -1.99 11.94
C THR A 23 10.94 -1.01 13.10
N ASN A 24 11.66 0.09 12.90
CA ASN A 24 11.76 1.15 13.92
C ASN A 24 10.43 1.90 14.14
N SER A 25 9.47 1.77 13.23
CA SER A 25 8.22 2.52 13.26
C SER A 25 7.00 1.65 13.51
N VAL A 26 6.93 0.47 12.90
CA VAL A 26 5.76 -0.42 12.94
C VAL A 26 6.20 -1.87 12.93
N ASN A 27 5.59 -2.71 13.76
CA ASN A 27 5.76 -4.15 13.72
C ASN A 27 4.58 -4.76 12.97
N ASN A 28 4.83 -5.31 11.79
CA ASN A 28 3.79 -5.94 10.98
C ASN A 28 3.70 -7.42 11.29
N LEU A 29 2.51 -7.87 11.65
CA LEU A 29 2.20 -9.26 11.92
C LEU A 29 1.59 -9.92 10.69
N PHE A 30 2.22 -10.98 10.22
CA PHE A 30 1.68 -11.88 9.20
C PHE A 30 1.39 -13.24 9.83
N PHE A 31 0.40 -13.96 9.30
CA PHE A 31 0.05 -15.27 9.81
C PHE A 31 -0.35 -16.24 8.71
N ILE A 32 -0.17 -17.51 8.98
CA ILE A 32 -0.66 -18.63 8.18
C ILE A 32 -1.37 -19.59 9.14
N THR A 33 -2.62 -19.91 8.86
CA THR A 33 -3.41 -20.81 9.71
C THR A 33 -4.34 -21.67 8.85
N THR A 34 -4.75 -22.80 9.36
CA THR A 34 -5.69 -23.70 8.67
C THR A 34 -7.15 -23.40 9.03
N THR A 35 -7.42 -22.89 10.23
CA THR A 35 -8.77 -22.53 10.67
C THR A 35 -8.77 -21.29 11.57
N SER A 36 -9.92 -20.61 11.66
CA SER A 36 -10.09 -19.47 12.58
C SER A 36 -10.00 -19.89 14.06
N GLN A 37 -10.44 -21.09 14.40
CA GLN A 37 -10.30 -21.63 15.77
C GLN A 37 -8.84 -21.80 16.17
N GLN A 38 -8.02 -22.40 15.29
CA GLN A 38 -6.57 -22.55 15.56
C GLN A 38 -5.87 -21.20 15.62
N LEU A 39 -6.29 -20.25 14.77
CA LEU A 39 -5.79 -18.87 14.89
C LEU A 39 -6.08 -18.30 16.28
N ALA A 40 -7.31 -18.41 16.78
CA ALA A 40 -7.70 -17.87 18.09
C ALA A 40 -6.89 -18.48 19.24
N GLU A 41 -6.74 -19.81 19.25
CA GLU A 41 -5.99 -20.54 20.27
C GLU A 41 -4.50 -20.17 20.25
N ASN A 42 -3.89 -20.16 19.07
CA ASN A 42 -2.46 -19.89 18.91
C ASN A 42 -2.13 -18.40 19.07
N LEU A 43 -3.00 -17.50 18.66
CA LEU A 43 -2.83 -16.05 18.86
C LEU A 43 -2.80 -15.72 20.36
N LYS A 44 -3.69 -16.34 21.15
CA LYS A 44 -3.69 -16.21 22.61
C LYS A 44 -2.37 -16.66 23.26
N ALA A 45 -1.74 -17.71 22.71
CA ALA A 45 -0.44 -18.19 23.17
C ALA A 45 0.72 -17.32 22.65
N PHE A 46 0.59 -16.74 21.47
CA PHE A 46 1.61 -15.90 20.84
C PHE A 46 1.73 -14.51 21.50
N LEU A 47 0.61 -13.85 21.79
CA LEU A 47 0.59 -12.46 22.27
C LEU A 47 1.42 -12.19 23.54
N PRO A 48 1.50 -13.11 24.54
CA PRO A 48 2.39 -12.93 25.68
C PRO A 48 3.89 -12.99 25.35
N ILE A 49 4.26 -13.63 24.22
CA ILE A 49 5.65 -13.74 23.77
C ILE A 49 6.12 -12.41 23.17
N PHE A 50 5.21 -11.66 22.54
CA PHE A 50 5.52 -10.40 21.91
C PHE A 50 4.53 -9.31 22.36
N ALA A 51 4.98 -8.48 23.30
CA ALA A 51 4.15 -7.45 23.96
C ALA A 51 4.21 -6.07 23.30
N GLU A 52 4.98 -5.91 22.22
CA GLU A 52 5.10 -4.64 21.51
C GLU A 52 3.84 -4.31 20.70
N GLN A 53 3.68 -3.03 20.33
CA GLN A 53 2.66 -2.61 19.36
C GLN A 53 2.84 -3.38 18.06
N MET A 54 1.73 -3.84 17.49
CA MET A 54 1.75 -4.55 16.21
C MET A 54 0.53 -4.21 15.37
N VAL A 55 0.71 -4.27 14.07
CA VAL A 55 -0.31 -4.08 13.04
C VAL A 55 -0.48 -5.38 12.27
N VAL A 56 -1.71 -5.72 11.92
CA VAL A 56 -2.03 -6.84 11.04
C VAL A 56 -3.05 -6.41 10.00
N ASP A 57 -2.78 -6.74 8.74
CA ASP A 57 -3.69 -6.56 7.62
C ASP A 57 -4.45 -7.85 7.38
N ILE A 58 -5.78 -7.76 7.35
CA ILE A 58 -6.66 -8.89 7.07
C ILE A 58 -7.38 -8.62 5.75
N VAL A 59 -6.86 -9.24 4.69
CA VAL A 59 -7.31 -9.03 3.32
C VAL A 59 -8.17 -10.20 2.84
N GLY A 60 -9.37 -9.89 2.33
CA GLY A 60 -10.25 -10.90 1.73
C GLY A 60 -11.63 -10.38 1.36
N ASP A 61 -12.51 -11.31 1.00
CA ASP A 61 -13.92 -11.03 0.73
C ASP A 61 -14.74 -10.92 2.04
N ALA A 62 -16.05 -10.88 1.95
CA ALA A 62 -16.92 -10.76 3.13
C ALA A 62 -16.73 -11.85 4.21
N LYS A 63 -16.05 -12.96 3.87
CA LYS A 63 -15.79 -14.05 4.83
C LYS A 63 -14.66 -13.77 5.80
N ILE A 64 -13.83 -12.76 5.52
CA ILE A 64 -12.72 -12.40 6.43
C ILE A 64 -13.19 -11.74 7.73
N VAL A 65 -14.45 -11.38 7.83
CA VAL A 65 -15.02 -10.80 9.06
C VAL A 65 -14.77 -11.73 10.25
N ASP A 66 -14.91 -13.03 10.08
CA ASP A 66 -14.65 -14.02 11.13
C ASP A 66 -13.19 -13.97 11.61
N LEU A 67 -12.22 -13.80 10.69
CA LEU A 67 -10.80 -13.66 11.04
C LEU A 67 -10.52 -12.33 11.76
N LYS A 68 -11.12 -11.24 11.30
CA LYS A 68 -11.03 -9.94 11.96
C LYS A 68 -11.53 -10.04 13.41
N ASP A 69 -12.67 -10.69 13.63
CA ASP A 69 -13.28 -10.80 14.95
C ASP A 69 -12.39 -11.62 15.90
N VAL A 70 -11.68 -12.65 15.42
CA VAL A 70 -10.67 -13.37 16.21
C VAL A 70 -9.60 -12.43 16.77
N PHE A 71 -9.08 -11.52 15.97
CA PHE A 71 -8.09 -10.54 16.44
C PHE A 71 -8.69 -9.54 17.41
N VAL A 72 -9.92 -9.05 17.15
CA VAL A 72 -10.63 -8.11 18.03
C VAL A 72 -10.86 -8.74 19.42
N GLU A 73 -11.26 -10.00 19.49
CA GLU A 73 -11.42 -10.74 20.74
C GLU A 73 -10.10 -10.89 21.53
N GLN A 74 -8.95 -10.82 20.86
CA GLN A 74 -7.62 -10.85 21.46
C GLN A 74 -7.01 -9.47 21.72
N GLY A 75 -7.83 -8.42 21.68
CA GLY A 75 -7.45 -7.06 22.08
C GLY A 75 -6.88 -6.19 20.95
N PHE A 76 -7.05 -6.58 19.71
CA PHE A 76 -6.83 -5.67 18.59
C PHE A 76 -8.05 -4.75 18.37
N SER A 77 -7.81 -3.57 17.84
CA SER A 77 -8.86 -2.67 17.38
C SER A 77 -8.73 -2.43 15.88
N VAL A 78 -9.86 -2.27 15.20
CA VAL A 78 -9.86 -1.86 13.80
C VAL A 78 -9.37 -0.41 13.75
N TYR A 79 -8.26 -0.21 13.07
CA TYR A 79 -7.63 1.09 12.89
C TYR A 79 -8.14 1.78 11.62
N GLU A 80 -8.11 1.03 10.49
CA GLU A 80 -8.56 1.55 9.21
C GLU A 80 -9.18 0.42 8.37
N GLN A 81 -9.96 0.78 7.37
CA GLN A 81 -10.47 -0.12 6.36
C GLN A 81 -10.11 0.41 4.97
N LEU A 82 -9.60 -0.46 4.10
CA LEU A 82 -9.34 -0.13 2.71
C LEU A 82 -10.21 -0.95 1.77
N TYR A 83 -10.57 -0.32 0.66
CA TYR A 83 -11.21 -0.98 -0.48
C TYR A 83 -10.21 -1.20 -1.58
N ARG A 84 -10.24 -2.37 -2.22
CA ARG A 84 -9.54 -2.53 -3.48
C ARG A 84 -10.40 -2.00 -4.61
N MET A 85 -9.85 -1.06 -5.38
CA MET A 85 -10.45 -0.60 -6.61
C MET A 85 -9.73 -1.20 -7.80
N ASN A 86 -10.48 -1.58 -8.83
CA ASN A 86 -9.91 -2.08 -10.07
C ASN A 86 -10.60 -1.47 -11.30
N ARG A 87 -9.90 -1.58 -12.41
CA ARG A 87 -10.41 -1.39 -13.74
C ARG A 87 -9.92 -2.54 -14.62
N ILE A 88 -10.81 -3.14 -15.39
CA ILE A 88 -10.50 -4.24 -16.32
C ILE A 88 -10.66 -3.73 -17.74
N GLY A 89 -9.73 -4.08 -18.61
CA GLY A 89 -9.69 -3.71 -20.01
C GLY A 89 -8.42 -2.95 -20.37
N THR A 90 -8.22 -2.78 -21.67
CA THR A 90 -7.12 -1.97 -22.19
C THR A 90 -7.33 -0.51 -21.84
N LEU A 91 -6.21 0.17 -21.59
CA LEU A 91 -6.24 1.59 -21.30
C LEU A 91 -6.35 2.38 -22.61
N GLU A 92 -7.45 3.10 -22.76
CA GLU A 92 -7.51 4.19 -23.73
C GLU A 92 -6.99 5.44 -23.04
N PHE A 93 -5.88 5.98 -23.50
CA PHE A 93 -5.35 7.24 -23.01
C PHE A 93 -5.29 8.24 -24.16
N LYS A 94 -5.59 9.48 -23.84
CA LYS A 94 -5.38 10.58 -24.79
C LYS A 94 -3.90 10.94 -24.75
N GLU A 95 -3.29 11.12 -25.90
CA GLU A 95 -2.00 11.79 -25.95
C GLU A 95 -2.17 13.22 -25.42
N ILE A 96 -1.86 13.40 -24.17
CA ILE A 96 -1.84 14.69 -23.50
C ILE A 96 -0.37 15.00 -23.26
N ASP A 97 0.06 16.15 -23.68
CA ASP A 97 1.36 16.66 -23.30
C ASP A 97 1.42 16.83 -21.78
N THR A 98 2.35 16.12 -21.14
CA THR A 98 2.55 16.13 -19.69
C THR A 98 3.94 16.69 -19.36
N PRO A 99 4.16 17.98 -19.71
CA PRO A 99 5.45 18.58 -19.42
C PRO A 99 5.77 18.47 -17.92
N ASN A 100 7.04 18.31 -17.62
CA ASN A 100 7.57 18.20 -16.26
C ASN A 100 7.27 16.86 -15.56
N VAL A 101 6.62 15.88 -16.20
CA VAL A 101 6.52 14.51 -15.69
C VAL A 101 7.62 13.66 -16.31
N CYS A 102 8.43 13.05 -15.49
CA CYS A 102 9.50 12.15 -15.92
C CYS A 102 9.65 10.99 -14.94
N PHE A 103 10.38 9.95 -15.35
CA PHE A 103 10.84 8.93 -14.42
C PHE A 103 11.82 9.54 -13.42
N ALA A 104 11.67 9.15 -12.15
CA ALA A 104 12.56 9.57 -11.09
C ALA A 104 13.98 9.03 -11.33
N GLU A 105 14.95 9.77 -10.84
CA GLU A 105 16.35 9.40 -10.76
C GLU A 105 16.75 9.16 -9.30
N ASP A 106 17.90 8.52 -9.04
CA ASP A 106 18.36 8.19 -7.68
C ASP A 106 18.42 9.42 -6.76
N VAL A 107 18.73 10.59 -7.33
CA VAL A 107 18.74 11.88 -6.58
C VAL A 107 17.35 12.30 -6.06
N ASP A 108 16.29 11.75 -6.62
CA ASP A 108 14.91 12.04 -6.20
C ASP A 108 14.44 11.12 -5.06
N ALA A 109 15.17 10.03 -4.79
CA ALA A 109 14.74 9.01 -3.84
C ALA A 109 14.46 9.59 -2.45
N GLN A 110 15.35 10.44 -1.94
CA GLN A 110 15.18 11.01 -0.60
C GLN A 110 13.97 11.93 -0.52
N VAL A 111 13.73 12.79 -1.50
CA VAL A 111 12.58 13.69 -1.47
C VAL A 111 11.25 12.93 -1.60
N VAL A 112 11.21 11.84 -2.36
CA VAL A 112 10.03 10.96 -2.44
C VAL A 112 9.79 10.27 -1.10
N LEU A 113 10.83 9.76 -0.45
CA LEU A 113 10.75 9.14 0.87
C LEU A 113 10.25 10.13 1.92
N ASP A 114 10.80 11.36 1.94
CA ASP A 114 10.41 12.41 2.88
C ASP A 114 8.93 12.78 2.71
N MET A 115 8.43 12.84 1.47
CA MET A 115 7.02 13.07 1.18
C MET A 115 6.16 11.91 1.68
N LEU A 116 6.57 10.65 1.48
CA LEU A 116 5.85 9.48 1.98
C LEU A 116 5.74 9.56 3.51
N HIS A 117 6.84 9.74 4.22
CA HIS A 117 6.83 9.82 5.68
C HIS A 117 6.09 11.03 6.25
N SER A 118 5.98 12.12 5.48
CA SER A 118 5.30 13.34 5.95
C SER A 118 3.79 13.31 5.76
N TYR A 119 3.29 12.53 4.79
CA TYR A 119 1.90 12.64 4.35
C TYR A 119 1.13 11.32 4.33
N PHE A 120 1.78 10.19 4.53
CA PHE A 120 1.15 8.88 4.56
C PHE A 120 1.25 8.28 5.97
N ASP A 121 0.25 7.50 6.33
CA ASP A 121 0.19 6.89 7.65
C ASP A 121 0.90 5.52 7.65
N PRO A 122 2.00 5.36 8.40
CA PRO A 122 2.76 4.12 8.42
C PRO A 122 2.00 2.94 9.04
N LEU A 123 0.90 3.17 9.74
CA LEU A 123 0.09 2.10 10.35
C LEU A 123 -0.86 1.46 9.34
N SER A 124 -1.43 2.25 8.42
CA SER A 124 -2.36 1.78 7.39
C SER A 124 -1.73 1.59 6.01
N GLU A 125 -0.51 2.11 5.81
CA GLU A 125 0.18 2.05 4.53
C GLU A 125 1.62 1.57 4.75
N GLN A 126 1.97 0.42 4.19
CA GLN A 126 3.30 -0.17 4.32
C GLN A 126 4.32 0.69 3.56
N LEU A 127 4.89 1.70 4.24
CA LEU A 127 5.80 2.65 3.62
C LEU A 127 7.13 1.98 3.25
N PRO A 128 7.65 2.24 2.04
CA PRO A 128 8.89 1.64 1.59
C PRO A 128 10.10 2.26 2.30
N SER A 129 11.15 1.46 2.46
CA SER A 129 12.47 1.93 2.85
C SER A 129 13.15 2.71 1.73
N TYR A 130 14.25 3.40 2.05
CA TYR A 130 15.04 4.12 1.05
C TYR A 130 15.56 3.18 -0.07
N GLU A 131 16.01 1.98 0.30
CA GLU A 131 16.48 0.97 -0.65
C GLU A 131 15.35 0.45 -1.55
N GLU A 132 14.13 0.34 -1.03
CA GLU A 132 12.96 -0.04 -1.83
C GLU A 132 12.57 1.08 -2.81
N ILE A 133 12.69 2.35 -2.42
CA ILE A 133 12.51 3.48 -3.36
C ILE A 133 13.55 3.41 -4.49
N LEU A 134 14.83 3.21 -4.18
CA LEU A 134 15.87 3.04 -5.20
C LEU A 134 15.59 1.85 -6.12
N TYR A 135 15.09 0.74 -5.55
CA TYR A 135 14.65 -0.40 -6.35
C TYR A 135 13.52 -0.03 -7.32
N PHE A 136 12.46 0.64 -6.85
CA PHE A 136 11.37 1.11 -7.72
C PHE A 136 11.87 2.07 -8.82
N ILE A 137 12.79 2.96 -8.50
CA ILE A 137 13.43 3.86 -9.48
C ILE A 137 14.18 3.05 -10.55
N SER A 138 14.98 2.06 -10.16
CA SER A 138 15.71 1.19 -11.07
C SER A 138 14.79 0.41 -12.03
N GLN A 139 13.58 0.06 -11.56
CA GLN A 139 12.55 -0.60 -12.37
C GLN A 139 11.72 0.37 -13.25
N LYS A 140 12.05 1.65 -13.29
CA LYS A 140 11.22 2.70 -13.95
C LYS A 140 9.78 2.70 -13.47
N SER A 141 9.59 2.52 -12.18
CA SER A 141 8.30 2.41 -11.49
C SER A 141 7.97 3.63 -10.63
N VAL A 142 8.74 4.71 -10.74
CA VAL A 142 8.50 5.98 -10.06
C VAL A 142 8.45 7.10 -11.09
N LEU A 143 7.32 7.80 -11.14
CA LEU A 143 7.15 9.03 -11.90
C LEU A 143 7.14 10.21 -10.93
N VAL A 144 7.81 11.29 -11.30
CA VAL A 144 7.80 12.55 -10.56
C VAL A 144 7.36 13.70 -11.44
N TYR A 145 6.66 14.67 -10.86
CA TYR A 145 6.48 15.98 -11.47
C TYR A 145 7.56 16.91 -10.94
N LYS A 146 8.41 17.40 -11.83
CA LYS A 146 9.59 18.18 -11.49
C LYS A 146 9.62 19.50 -12.27
N GLU A 147 9.83 20.60 -11.60
CA GLU A 147 9.98 21.91 -12.21
C GLU A 147 11.14 22.65 -11.53
N ALA A 148 12.04 23.21 -12.33
CA ALA A 148 13.28 23.86 -11.85
C ALA A 148 14.07 22.98 -10.83
N GLY A 149 14.12 21.67 -11.05
CA GLY A 149 14.84 20.72 -10.18
C GLY A 149 14.12 20.33 -8.89
N LYS A 150 12.94 20.90 -8.61
CA LYS A 150 12.14 20.59 -7.42
C LYS A 150 11.01 19.61 -7.75
N VAL A 151 10.82 18.58 -6.93
CA VAL A 151 9.71 17.61 -7.03
C VAL A 151 8.49 18.16 -6.30
N TYR A 152 7.31 18.11 -6.93
CA TYR A 152 6.03 18.58 -6.39
C TYR A 152 5.01 17.46 -6.19
N GLY A 153 5.29 16.29 -6.71
CA GLY A 153 4.44 15.12 -6.57
C GLY A 153 5.04 13.91 -7.27
N PHE A 154 4.52 12.75 -6.97
CA PHE A 154 5.01 11.48 -7.51
C PHE A 154 3.90 10.44 -7.68
N VAL A 155 4.20 9.41 -8.44
CA VAL A 155 3.46 8.15 -8.51
C VAL A 155 4.45 7.01 -8.40
N ILE A 156 4.17 6.03 -7.53
CA ILE A 156 4.90 4.75 -7.47
C ILE A 156 3.94 3.65 -7.90
N PHE A 157 4.38 2.79 -8.80
CA PHE A 157 3.56 1.71 -9.35
C PHE A 157 4.40 0.47 -9.64
N GLU A 158 3.73 -0.64 -9.87
CA GLU A 158 4.34 -1.88 -10.31
C GLU A 158 3.65 -2.43 -11.56
N LEU A 159 4.43 -3.02 -12.45
CA LEU A 159 3.96 -3.75 -13.62
C LEU A 159 4.19 -5.25 -13.38
N ASN A 160 3.12 -5.97 -13.04
CA ASN A 160 3.17 -7.40 -12.76
C ASN A 160 2.41 -8.17 -13.84
N GLY A 161 3.11 -8.62 -14.88
CA GLY A 161 2.51 -9.27 -16.03
C GLY A 161 1.51 -8.35 -16.75
N GLN A 162 0.23 -8.68 -16.70
CA GLN A 162 -0.84 -7.87 -17.32
C GLN A 162 -1.55 -6.93 -16.32
N THR A 163 -0.96 -6.73 -15.15
CA THR A 163 -1.53 -5.89 -14.09
C THR A 163 -0.65 -4.67 -13.83
N LEU A 164 -1.27 -3.51 -13.83
CA LEU A 164 -0.70 -2.27 -13.35
C LEU A 164 -1.21 -2.02 -11.93
N TYR A 165 -0.30 -1.97 -10.96
CA TYR A 165 -0.61 -1.74 -9.56
C TYR A 165 -0.12 -0.38 -9.12
N LEU A 166 -1.03 0.54 -8.77
CA LEU A 166 -0.70 1.82 -8.17
C LEU A 166 -0.43 1.63 -6.68
N ARG A 167 0.78 1.94 -6.25
CA ARG A 167 1.14 1.88 -4.83
C ARG A 167 0.87 3.21 -4.14
N TYR A 168 1.43 4.30 -4.66
CA TYR A 168 1.30 5.64 -4.08
C TYR A 168 1.09 6.68 -5.18
N TRP A 169 0.24 7.64 -4.91
CA TRP A 169 0.03 8.80 -5.76
C TRP A 169 -0.16 10.02 -4.88
N PHE A 170 0.75 10.97 -5.00
CA PHE A 170 0.80 12.13 -4.14
C PHE A 170 1.13 13.41 -4.90
N VAL A 171 0.55 14.52 -4.46
CA VAL A 171 0.91 15.89 -4.86
C VAL A 171 0.89 16.75 -3.61
N LEU A 172 1.93 17.57 -3.45
CA LEU A 172 2.01 18.53 -2.36
C LEU A 172 0.71 19.36 -2.28
N PRO A 173 0.12 19.54 -1.08
CA PRO A 173 -1.18 20.17 -0.90
C PRO A 173 -1.32 21.52 -1.60
N GLU A 174 -0.28 22.34 -1.55
CA GLU A 174 -0.25 23.71 -2.10
C GLU A 174 -0.28 23.75 -3.64
N TYR A 175 -0.05 22.60 -4.30
CA TYR A 175 0.05 22.48 -5.76
C TYR A 175 -1.06 21.64 -6.39
N ARG A 176 -2.04 21.18 -5.61
CA ARG A 176 -3.11 20.26 -6.08
C ARG A 176 -3.97 20.86 -7.16
N ASP A 177 -4.22 22.17 -7.16
CA ASP A 177 -5.06 22.86 -8.13
C ASP A 177 -4.37 23.09 -9.50
N LEU A 178 -3.06 22.80 -9.60
CA LEU A 178 -2.27 22.97 -10.82
C LEU A 178 -2.33 21.78 -11.79
N LYS A 179 -3.27 20.85 -11.59
CA LYS A 179 -3.46 19.64 -12.41
C LYS A 179 -2.25 18.68 -12.43
N ILE A 180 -1.31 18.85 -11.51
CA ILE A 180 -0.12 17.97 -11.39
C ILE A 180 -0.53 16.51 -11.21
N GLY A 181 -1.49 16.26 -10.33
CA GLY A 181 -2.00 14.91 -10.09
C GLY A 181 -2.57 14.27 -11.36
N SER A 182 -3.33 15.02 -12.17
CA SER A 182 -3.88 14.48 -13.40
C SER A 182 -2.81 14.18 -14.45
N ARG A 183 -1.74 14.98 -14.51
CA ARG A 183 -0.59 14.73 -15.41
C ARG A 183 0.18 13.48 -14.98
N LEU A 184 0.49 13.35 -13.70
CA LEU A 184 1.13 12.15 -13.13
C LEU A 184 0.28 10.90 -13.37
N PHE A 185 -1.02 10.98 -13.13
CA PHE A 185 -1.93 9.86 -13.35
C PHE A 185 -2.04 9.46 -14.82
N ASN A 186 -2.03 10.44 -15.75
CA ASN A 186 -2.02 10.15 -17.18
C ASN A 186 -0.76 9.41 -17.61
N GLU A 187 0.42 9.81 -17.13
CA GLU A 187 1.68 9.11 -17.39
C GLU A 187 1.72 7.71 -16.77
N PHE A 188 1.20 7.55 -15.56
CA PHE A 188 1.01 6.24 -14.94
C PHE A 188 0.13 5.33 -15.81
N MET A 189 -1.00 5.82 -16.30
CA MET A 189 -1.88 5.06 -17.19
C MET A 189 -1.19 4.75 -18.52
N ARG A 190 -0.39 5.68 -19.06
CA ARG A 190 0.42 5.46 -20.26
C ARG A 190 1.47 4.39 -20.06
N ALA A 191 2.17 4.37 -18.93
CA ALA A 191 3.13 3.33 -18.59
C ALA A 191 2.47 1.94 -18.54
N GLY A 192 1.21 1.87 -18.11
CA GLY A 192 0.42 0.64 -18.05
C GLY A 192 -0.41 0.31 -19.30
N HIS A 193 -0.19 0.98 -20.45
CA HIS A 193 -1.06 0.85 -21.64
C HIS A 193 -1.25 -0.59 -22.14
N ALA A 194 -0.25 -1.46 -21.96
CA ALA A 194 -0.30 -2.86 -22.38
C ALA A 194 -0.97 -3.78 -21.35
N THR A 195 -1.36 -3.25 -20.18
CA THR A 195 -1.99 -4.05 -19.12
C THR A 195 -3.49 -4.21 -19.35
N LYS A 196 -4.05 -5.31 -18.84
CA LYS A 196 -5.49 -5.61 -18.92
C LYS A 196 -6.21 -5.39 -17.59
N ARG A 197 -5.48 -5.15 -16.54
CA ARG A 197 -6.01 -4.87 -15.21
C ARG A 197 -5.21 -3.78 -14.53
N GLN A 198 -5.90 -2.80 -13.95
CA GLN A 198 -5.31 -1.76 -13.13
C GLN A 198 -5.98 -1.81 -11.77
N LEU A 199 -5.21 -1.74 -10.70
CA LEU A 199 -5.75 -1.85 -9.33
C LEU A 199 -4.92 -1.07 -8.31
N PHE A 200 -5.54 -0.79 -7.17
CA PHE A 200 -4.92 -0.18 -5.99
C PHE A 200 -5.85 -0.31 -4.79
N TRP A 201 -5.29 -0.01 -3.62
CA TRP A 201 -6.04 0.12 -2.38
C TRP A 201 -6.33 1.59 -2.08
N VAL A 202 -7.49 1.86 -1.50
CA VAL A 202 -7.90 3.21 -1.08
C VAL A 202 -8.59 3.14 0.27
N ILE A 203 -8.26 4.06 1.16
CA ILE A 203 -8.92 4.20 2.47
C ILE A 203 -10.42 4.38 2.25
N ALA A 204 -11.23 3.54 2.91
CA ALA A 204 -12.68 3.47 2.71
C ALA A 204 -13.39 4.80 3.03
N SER A 205 -12.88 5.57 3.98
CA SER A 205 -13.39 6.88 4.37
C SER A 205 -13.01 8.01 3.39
N ASN A 206 -12.05 7.78 2.46
CA ASN A 206 -11.61 8.78 1.48
C ASN A 206 -12.55 8.86 0.28
N GLU A 207 -13.79 9.31 0.52
CA GLU A 207 -14.81 9.43 -0.53
C GLU A 207 -14.38 10.30 -1.72
N ASN A 208 -13.59 11.33 -1.48
CA ASN A 208 -13.10 12.22 -2.53
C ASN A 208 -12.15 11.50 -3.50
N ALA A 209 -11.26 10.66 -3.00
CA ALA A 209 -10.38 9.83 -3.80
C ALA A 209 -11.22 8.79 -4.57
N ILE A 210 -12.14 8.09 -3.90
CA ILE A 210 -13.01 7.09 -4.52
C ILE A 210 -13.83 7.69 -5.67
N LYS A 211 -14.44 8.89 -5.48
CA LYS A 211 -15.17 9.59 -6.56
C LYS A 211 -14.26 9.93 -7.74
N ARG A 212 -13.04 10.38 -7.47
CA ARG A 212 -12.05 10.68 -8.50
C ARG A 212 -11.66 9.43 -9.29
N TYR A 213 -11.40 8.31 -8.62
CA TYR A 213 -11.05 7.06 -9.27
C TYR A 213 -12.20 6.49 -10.10
N ARG A 214 -13.44 6.61 -9.64
CA ARG A 214 -14.63 6.25 -10.44
C ARG A 214 -14.71 7.05 -11.73
N HIS A 215 -14.33 8.34 -11.71
CA HIS A 215 -14.24 9.15 -12.93
C HIS A 215 -13.23 8.60 -13.95
N TYR A 216 -12.19 7.90 -13.49
CA TYR A 216 -11.23 7.20 -14.36
C TYR A 216 -11.65 5.77 -14.71
N GLY A 217 -12.88 5.36 -14.37
CA GLY A 217 -13.45 4.06 -14.70
C GLY A 217 -13.04 2.92 -13.76
N PHE A 218 -12.57 3.25 -12.57
CA PHE A 218 -12.31 2.24 -11.53
C PHE A 218 -13.56 1.97 -10.71
N GLU A 219 -13.75 0.70 -10.34
CA GLU A 219 -14.85 0.24 -9.49
C GLU A 219 -14.30 -0.43 -8.23
N VAL A 220 -15.07 -0.34 -7.14
CA VAL A 220 -14.73 -1.04 -5.89
C VAL A 220 -14.98 -2.54 -6.09
N GLU A 221 -13.98 -3.35 -5.82
CA GLU A 221 -14.12 -4.81 -5.76
C GLU A 221 -14.76 -5.25 -4.43
N ARG A 222 -15.26 -6.48 -4.41
CA ARG A 222 -15.68 -7.13 -3.15
C ARG A 222 -14.48 -7.74 -2.43
N LEU A 223 -13.44 -6.93 -2.27
CA LEU A 223 -12.24 -7.27 -1.52
C LEU A 223 -11.92 -6.11 -0.59
N TYR A 224 -11.75 -6.43 0.66
CA TYR A 224 -11.53 -5.50 1.75
C TYR A 224 -10.20 -5.79 2.41
N ASP A 225 -9.60 -4.78 3.01
CA ASP A 225 -8.50 -4.89 3.93
C ASP A 225 -8.89 -4.22 5.24
N TYR A 226 -8.79 -4.94 6.34
CA TYR A 226 -8.95 -4.41 7.69
C TYR A 226 -7.56 -4.32 8.31
N VAL A 227 -7.11 -3.11 8.52
CA VAL A 227 -5.91 -2.83 9.30
C VAL A 227 -6.27 -2.84 10.77
N LEU A 228 -5.73 -3.78 11.51
CA LEU A 228 -5.95 -3.88 12.96
C LEU A 228 -4.68 -3.56 13.71
N ILE A 229 -4.83 -2.84 14.81
CA ILE A 229 -3.73 -2.46 15.69
C ILE A 229 -3.94 -3.03 17.09
N ARG A 230 -2.88 -3.55 17.67
CA ARG A 230 -2.80 -3.83 19.09
C ARG A 230 -1.75 -2.92 19.70
N ASN A 231 -2.20 -2.05 20.59
CA ASN A 231 -1.31 -1.22 21.39
C ASN A 231 -0.67 -2.04 22.52
N LYS A 232 0.41 -1.51 23.04
CA LYS A 232 1.18 -2.07 24.14
C LYS A 232 0.37 -2.15 25.42
#